data_9929ec933ef4abed23553e8553d5fdc7
#
_entry.id   9929ec933ef4abed23553e8553d5fdc7
#
_cell.length_a   1.000
_cell.length_b   1.000
_cell.length_c   1.000
_cell.angle_alpha   90.00
_cell.angle_beta   90.00
_cell.angle_gamma   90.00
#
_symmetry.space_group_name_H-M   'P 1'
#
loop_
_entity.id
_entity.type
_entity.pdbx_description
1 polymer ?
#
loop_
_entity_poly.entity_id
_entity_poly.type
_entity_poly.pdbx_seq_one_letter_code
_entity_poly.pdbx_strand_id
1 'polypeptide(L)'
;MAGVRRMLQRPSENLPWNPVQGRDHQPHDQDVPDVQQPNYFRPARFYCVETITAPCGIVIAWAKFAKAESPTHIMEFLESVYPTEESRPDYICIDKACLVLRHSISSGSWDNWQKTSRFIVDSYHYTNHEVTDELCRKWCNPAPTNGSAPNLVVVAHDKKGKPYYKRAFNTQVCFF
;
A
#
# COMPACT_ATOMS: atom_id res chain seq x y z
N MET A 1 -18.48 16.86 -8.22
CA MET A 1 -17.63 15.94 -7.42
C MET A 1 -18.41 14.63 -7.25
N ALA A 2 -17.93 13.55 -7.85
CA ALA A 2 -18.58 12.24 -7.67
C ALA A 2 -18.23 11.73 -6.27
N GLY A 3 -19.19 11.69 -5.38
CA GLY A 3 -19.02 11.16 -4.04
C GLY A 3 -18.57 9.70 -4.10
N VAL A 4 -17.48 9.40 -3.42
CA VAL A 4 -17.01 8.03 -3.24
C VAL A 4 -18.13 7.27 -2.51
N ARG A 5 -18.83 6.38 -3.22
CA ARG A 5 -19.81 5.49 -2.58
C ARG A 5 -19.03 4.55 -1.66
N ARG A 6 -19.13 4.75 -0.37
CA ARG A 6 -18.67 3.77 0.62
C ARG A 6 -19.40 2.45 0.37
N MET A 7 -18.65 1.40 0.23
CA MET A 7 -19.22 0.08 0.04
C MET A 7 -19.97 -0.37 1.30
N LEU A 8 -21.25 -0.72 1.11
CA LEU A 8 -22.11 -1.19 2.18
C LEU A 8 -21.85 -2.66 2.55
N GLN A 9 -21.17 -3.41 1.68
CA GLN A 9 -20.97 -4.84 1.87
C GLN A 9 -19.49 -5.15 2.19
N ARG A 10 -19.26 -5.75 3.34
CA ARG A 10 -17.92 -6.23 3.73
C ARG A 10 -17.63 -7.57 3.05
N PRO A 11 -16.36 -7.80 2.62
CA PRO A 11 -15.96 -9.11 2.13
C PRO A 11 -16.13 -10.20 3.20
N SER A 12 -16.45 -11.42 2.78
CA SER A 12 -16.49 -12.61 3.64
C SER A 12 -15.22 -13.43 3.41
N GLU A 13 -14.65 -13.99 4.47
CA GLU A 13 -13.41 -14.78 4.42
C GLU A 13 -13.48 -16.03 3.53
N ASN A 14 -14.69 -16.49 3.22
CA ASN A 14 -14.92 -17.75 2.49
C ASN A 14 -15.11 -17.58 0.98
N LEU A 15 -14.93 -16.39 0.43
CA LEU A 15 -15.09 -16.18 -1.01
C LEU A 15 -13.76 -16.38 -1.77
N PRO A 16 -13.80 -17.02 -2.95
CA PRO A 16 -12.61 -17.20 -3.76
C PRO A 16 -12.13 -15.87 -4.35
N TRP A 17 -10.82 -15.75 -4.53
CA TRP A 17 -10.21 -14.65 -5.26
C TRP A 17 -10.43 -14.76 -6.76
N ASN A 18 -10.49 -13.62 -7.44
CA ASN A 18 -10.48 -13.58 -8.89
C ASN A 18 -9.13 -14.10 -9.41
N PRO A 19 -9.09 -15.18 -10.20
CA PRO A 19 -7.84 -15.75 -10.71
C PRO A 19 -7.02 -14.80 -11.59
N VAL A 20 -7.64 -13.79 -12.19
CA VAL A 20 -6.94 -12.77 -12.99
C VAL A 20 -6.21 -11.73 -12.12
N GLN A 21 -6.66 -11.53 -10.89
CA GLN A 21 -6.03 -10.64 -9.90
C GLN A 21 -5.30 -11.40 -8.81
N GLY A 22 -5.37 -12.75 -8.85
CA GLY A 22 -5.21 -13.55 -7.70
C GLY A 22 -3.85 -14.12 -7.51
N ARG A 23 -3.00 -13.68 -6.71
CA ARG A 23 -2.16 -14.52 -5.86
C ARG A 23 -2.60 -14.32 -4.44
N ASP A 24 -2.58 -15.41 -3.69
CA ASP A 24 -2.75 -15.35 -2.24
C ASP A 24 -1.67 -14.41 -1.70
N HIS A 25 -2.09 -13.26 -1.17
CA HIS A 25 -1.17 -12.20 -0.72
C HIS A 25 -0.69 -12.46 0.71
N GLN A 26 -0.25 -13.69 0.95
CA GLN A 26 0.51 -14.00 2.15
C GLN A 26 2.00 -13.71 1.87
N PRO A 27 2.73 -13.08 2.79
CA PRO A 27 4.19 -12.97 2.66
C PRO A 27 4.80 -14.37 2.54
N HIS A 28 5.74 -14.55 1.63
CA HIS A 28 6.46 -15.80 1.49
C HIS A 28 7.48 -15.99 2.61
N ASP A 29 7.50 -17.21 3.17
CA ASP A 29 8.49 -17.68 4.14
C ASP A 29 9.75 -18.20 3.40
N GLN A 30 10.29 -17.40 2.50
CA GLN A 30 11.55 -17.74 1.86
C GLN A 30 12.62 -16.77 2.32
N ASP A 31 13.56 -17.28 3.11
CA ASP A 31 14.89 -16.72 3.28
C ASP A 31 15.63 -16.70 1.92
N VAL A 32 15.23 -15.81 1.06
CA VAL A 32 16.09 -15.46 -0.08
C VAL A 32 17.15 -14.54 0.51
N PRO A 33 18.41 -14.96 0.60
CA PRO A 33 19.46 -14.07 1.06
C PRO A 33 19.42 -12.83 0.18
N ASP A 34 19.37 -11.68 0.84
CA ASP A 34 19.43 -10.37 0.20
C ASP A 34 20.81 -10.26 -0.48
N VAL A 35 20.89 -10.81 -1.68
CA VAL A 35 22.07 -10.68 -2.52
C VAL A 35 22.10 -9.23 -2.92
N GLN A 36 22.82 -8.42 -2.16
CA GLN A 36 23.18 -7.06 -2.52
C GLN A 36 23.87 -7.09 -3.87
N GLN A 37 23.10 -6.94 -4.94
CA GLN A 37 23.66 -6.71 -6.25
C GLN A 37 24.41 -5.36 -6.18
N PRO A 38 25.69 -5.33 -6.50
CA PRO A 38 26.41 -4.07 -6.51
C PRO A 38 25.73 -3.14 -7.50
N ASN A 39 25.17 -2.05 -7.02
CA ASN A 39 24.60 -1.01 -7.86
C ASN A 39 25.71 -0.38 -8.68
N TYR A 40 25.78 -0.71 -9.96
CA TYR A 40 26.75 -0.15 -10.91
C TYR A 40 26.63 1.36 -11.12
N PHE A 41 25.47 1.93 -10.76
CA PHE A 41 25.19 3.35 -10.93
C PHE A 41 24.70 3.95 -9.60
N ARG A 42 25.65 4.39 -8.76
CA ARG A 42 25.29 5.25 -7.63
C ARG A 42 25.01 6.65 -8.14
N PRO A 43 23.83 7.22 -7.95
CA PRO A 43 23.56 8.61 -8.33
C PRO A 43 24.48 9.55 -7.53
N ALA A 44 25.17 10.45 -8.23
CA ALA A 44 26.15 11.35 -7.60
C ALA A 44 25.49 12.42 -6.69
N ARG A 45 24.21 12.72 -6.88
CA ARG A 45 23.49 13.80 -6.17
C ARG A 45 22.28 13.35 -5.38
N PHE A 46 21.45 12.48 -5.93
CA PHE A 46 20.21 12.04 -5.33
C PHE A 46 20.19 10.53 -5.31
N TYR A 47 19.60 9.95 -4.25
CA TYR A 47 19.41 8.52 -4.14
C TYR A 47 18.30 8.05 -5.07
N CYS A 48 17.15 8.69 -4.99
CA CYS A 48 15.98 8.38 -5.81
C CYS A 48 15.08 9.60 -6.02
N VAL A 49 14.12 9.45 -6.91
CA VAL A 49 12.98 10.34 -7.07
C VAL A 49 11.74 9.55 -6.64
N GLU A 50 11.08 10.04 -5.59
CA GLU A 50 9.82 9.49 -5.14
C GLU A 50 8.66 10.17 -5.84
N THR A 51 7.65 9.40 -6.21
CA THR A 51 6.44 9.92 -6.85
C THR A 51 5.19 9.44 -6.11
N ILE A 52 4.23 10.32 -5.97
CA ILE A 52 2.87 9.97 -5.55
C ILE A 52 2.00 9.96 -6.79
N THR A 53 1.32 8.85 -7.03
CA THR A 53 0.42 8.69 -8.18
C THR A 53 -0.99 8.31 -7.73
N ALA A 54 -1.98 8.81 -8.47
CA ALA A 54 -3.34 8.32 -8.34
C ALA A 54 -3.48 6.88 -8.88
N PRO A 55 -4.53 6.12 -8.50
CA PRO A 55 -4.76 4.76 -9.03
C PRO A 55 -4.90 4.67 -10.56
N CYS A 56 -5.14 5.78 -11.23
CA CYS A 56 -5.19 5.87 -12.69
C CYS A 56 -3.81 6.12 -13.36
N GLY A 57 -2.73 6.23 -12.55
CA GLY A 57 -1.37 6.46 -13.02
C GLY A 57 -0.95 7.93 -13.18
N ILE A 58 -1.85 8.88 -12.87
CA ILE A 58 -1.50 10.32 -12.91
C ILE A 58 -0.60 10.65 -11.74
N VAL A 59 0.56 11.28 -12.01
CA VAL A 59 1.47 11.77 -10.96
C VAL A 59 0.85 12.98 -10.28
N ILE A 60 0.67 12.89 -8.97
CA ILE A 60 0.13 13.94 -8.09
C ILE A 60 1.27 14.86 -7.63
N ALA A 61 2.38 14.26 -7.19
CA ALA A 61 3.53 14.94 -6.64
C ALA A 61 4.81 14.12 -6.83
N TRP A 62 5.96 14.79 -6.74
CA TRP A 62 7.26 14.11 -6.73
C TRP A 62 8.25 14.86 -5.83
N ALA A 63 9.21 14.12 -5.29
CA ALA A 63 10.31 14.65 -4.49
C ALA A 63 11.62 13.95 -4.78
N LYS A 64 12.74 14.65 -4.56
CA LYS A 64 14.09 14.09 -4.67
C LYS A 64 14.62 13.73 -3.29
N PHE A 65 14.99 12.48 -3.09
CA PHE A 65 15.62 12.03 -1.86
C PHE A 65 17.14 11.94 -2.06
N ALA A 66 17.87 12.75 -1.30
CA ALA A 66 19.31 12.96 -1.52
C ALA A 66 20.19 11.81 -1.00
N LYS A 67 19.77 11.11 0.06
CA LYS A 67 20.61 10.14 0.76
C LYS A 67 20.02 8.72 0.75
N ALA A 68 18.76 8.60 1.10
CA ALA A 68 18.06 7.32 1.18
C ALA A 68 16.56 7.53 1.15
N GLU A 69 15.85 6.53 0.69
CA GLU A 69 14.42 6.37 0.88
C GLU A 69 14.18 5.91 2.33
N SER A 70 14.05 6.86 3.25
CA SER A 70 13.81 6.57 4.66
C SER A 70 12.34 6.79 5.01
N PRO A 71 11.80 6.06 6.00
CA PRO A 71 10.45 6.30 6.51
C PRO A 71 10.19 7.75 6.92
N THR A 72 11.21 8.42 7.47
CA THR A 72 11.13 9.85 7.83
C THR A 72 10.88 10.72 6.61
N HIS A 73 11.69 10.58 5.56
CA HIS A 73 11.52 11.38 4.33
C HIS A 73 10.20 11.10 3.63
N ILE A 74 9.74 9.82 3.65
CA ILE A 74 8.43 9.46 3.11
C ILE A 74 7.32 10.18 3.88
N MET A 75 7.37 10.16 5.23
CA MET A 75 6.37 10.85 6.05
C MET A 75 6.38 12.36 5.83
N GLU A 76 7.55 12.99 5.81
CA GLU A 76 7.70 14.43 5.50
C GLU A 76 7.12 14.78 4.13
N PHE A 77 7.36 13.94 3.13
CA PHE A 77 6.80 14.13 1.80
C PHE A 77 5.28 13.98 1.79
N LEU A 78 4.73 12.95 2.45
CA LEU A 78 3.28 12.77 2.57
C LEU A 78 2.62 13.95 3.30
N GLU A 79 3.22 14.45 4.38
CA GLU A 79 2.72 15.59 5.12
C GLU A 79 2.75 16.89 4.30
N SER A 80 3.76 17.05 3.44
CA SER A 80 3.84 18.21 2.54
C SER A 80 2.76 18.20 1.45
N VAL A 81 2.38 17.02 0.97
CA VAL A 81 1.37 16.87 -0.09
C VAL A 81 -0.05 16.83 0.47
N TYR A 82 -0.23 16.25 1.66
CA TYR A 82 -1.51 16.06 2.33
C TYR A 82 -1.52 16.74 3.72
N PRO A 83 -1.46 18.08 3.78
CA PRO A 83 -1.31 18.81 5.03
C PRO A 83 -2.56 18.77 5.93
N THR A 84 -3.73 18.52 5.38
CA THR A 84 -4.99 18.51 6.13
C THR A 84 -5.67 17.14 6.08
N GLU A 85 -6.52 16.84 7.07
CA GLU A 85 -7.26 15.59 7.13
C GLU A 85 -8.12 15.37 5.88
N GLU A 86 -8.73 16.43 5.35
CA GLU A 86 -9.60 16.37 4.17
C GLU A 86 -8.84 16.11 2.88
N SER A 87 -7.55 16.46 2.82
CA SER A 87 -6.70 16.22 1.64
C SER A 87 -6.22 14.77 1.54
N ARG A 88 -6.25 14.02 2.66
CA ARG A 88 -5.67 12.67 2.75
C ARG A 88 -6.53 11.62 2.08
N PRO A 89 -5.94 10.70 1.31
CA PRO A 89 -6.67 9.58 0.73
C PRO A 89 -6.95 8.49 1.80
N ASP A 90 -7.97 7.66 1.57
CA ASP A 90 -8.29 6.51 2.45
C ASP A 90 -7.14 5.49 2.53
N TYR A 91 -6.39 5.33 1.45
CA TYR A 91 -5.27 4.37 1.35
C TYR A 91 -4.06 5.00 0.69
N ILE A 92 -2.89 4.75 1.28
CA ILE A 92 -1.59 5.09 0.72
C ILE A 92 -0.81 3.79 0.55
N CYS A 93 -0.47 3.49 -0.70
CA CYS A 93 0.23 2.27 -1.07
C CYS A 93 1.72 2.56 -1.16
N ILE A 94 2.53 1.85 -0.37
CA ILE A 94 3.99 2.03 -0.28
C ILE A 94 4.62 0.64 -0.20
N ASP A 95 5.71 0.37 -0.92
CA ASP A 95 6.40 -0.93 -0.89
C ASP A 95 6.85 -1.32 0.53
N LYS A 96 7.30 -0.36 1.32
CA LYS A 96 7.75 -0.51 2.72
C LYS A 96 6.75 0.07 3.74
N ALA A 97 5.46 0.00 3.46
CA ALA A 97 4.42 0.60 4.31
C ALA A 97 4.53 0.19 5.79
N CYS A 98 4.95 -1.04 6.09
CA CYS A 98 5.14 -1.49 7.48
C CYS A 98 6.26 -0.74 8.21
N LEU A 99 7.34 -0.35 7.51
CA LEU A 99 8.41 0.47 8.10
C LEU A 99 7.95 1.91 8.31
N VAL A 100 7.22 2.47 7.35
CA VAL A 100 6.62 3.81 7.45
C VAL A 100 5.62 3.85 8.60
N LEU A 101 4.78 2.83 8.73
CA LEU A 101 3.82 2.73 9.84
C LEU A 101 4.52 2.63 11.20
N ARG A 102 5.56 1.80 11.34
CA ARG A 102 6.35 1.72 12.59
C ARG A 102 6.97 3.07 12.95
N HIS A 103 7.53 3.76 11.95
CA HIS A 103 8.08 5.09 12.15
C HIS A 103 7.01 6.09 12.59
N SER A 104 5.87 6.13 11.92
CA SER A 104 4.77 7.05 12.25
C SER A 104 4.19 6.79 13.65
N ILE A 105 4.13 5.53 14.09
CA ILE A 105 3.75 5.18 15.47
C ILE A 105 4.80 5.71 16.47
N SER A 106 6.08 5.45 16.21
CA SER A 106 7.15 5.86 17.13
C SER A 106 7.35 7.38 17.22
N SER A 107 7.06 8.11 16.14
CA SER A 107 7.10 9.58 16.11
C SER A 107 5.82 10.25 16.62
N GLY A 108 4.75 9.48 16.86
CA GLY A 108 3.44 10.00 17.26
C GLY A 108 2.60 10.57 16.11
N SER A 109 3.10 10.62 14.88
CA SER A 109 2.33 11.14 13.74
C SER A 109 1.16 10.25 13.35
N TRP A 110 1.23 8.96 13.71
CA TRP A 110 0.16 7.99 13.44
C TRP A 110 -1.18 8.37 14.07
N ASP A 111 -1.19 9.02 15.21
CA ASP A 111 -2.42 9.46 15.89
C ASP A 111 -3.30 10.35 15.01
N ASN A 112 -2.68 11.12 14.13
CA ASN A 112 -3.38 11.91 13.13
C ASN A 112 -3.70 11.14 11.86
N TRP A 113 -2.74 10.37 11.35
CA TRP A 113 -2.90 9.67 10.06
C TRP A 113 -3.95 8.57 10.12
N GLN A 114 -4.04 7.80 11.22
CA GLN A 114 -5.00 6.71 11.37
C GLN A 114 -6.48 7.12 11.29
N LYS A 115 -6.78 8.40 11.49
CA LYS A 115 -8.15 8.91 11.42
C LYS A 115 -8.69 8.94 9.99
N THR A 116 -7.82 9.10 9.02
CA THR A 116 -8.18 9.33 7.62
C THR A 116 -7.60 8.32 6.68
N SER A 117 -6.39 7.83 6.93
CA SER A 117 -5.62 7.05 5.99
C SER A 117 -5.13 5.73 6.58
N ARG A 118 -4.95 4.74 5.72
CA ARG A 118 -4.31 3.48 6.03
C ARG A 118 -3.12 3.25 5.09
N PHE A 119 -1.96 2.93 5.66
CA PHE A 119 -0.78 2.55 4.89
C PHE A 119 -0.87 1.07 4.53
N ILE A 120 -0.76 0.76 3.25
CA ILE A 120 -0.79 -0.62 2.74
C ILE A 120 0.45 -0.88 1.89
N VAL A 121 0.96 -2.10 1.94
CA VAL A 121 2.01 -2.54 1.01
C VAL A 121 1.37 -2.77 -0.35
N ASP A 122 2.08 -2.45 -1.44
CA ASP A 122 1.59 -2.85 -2.76
C ASP A 122 1.58 -4.37 -2.92
N SER A 123 0.75 -4.85 -3.83
CA SER A 123 0.52 -6.29 -3.94
C SER A 123 1.70 -7.07 -4.51
N TYR A 124 2.62 -6.43 -5.19
CA TYR A 124 3.79 -7.07 -5.75
C TYR A 124 4.85 -7.28 -4.67
N HIS A 125 5.16 -6.25 -3.90
CA HIS A 125 6.15 -6.32 -2.82
C HIS A 125 5.65 -7.07 -1.59
N TYR A 126 4.34 -7.08 -1.34
CA TYR A 126 3.78 -7.77 -0.17
C TYR A 126 4.18 -9.24 -0.08
N THR A 127 4.37 -9.92 -1.20
CA THR A 127 4.80 -11.32 -1.25
C THR A 127 6.23 -11.54 -0.72
N ASN A 128 7.03 -10.49 -0.63
CA ASN A 128 8.40 -10.53 -0.14
C ASN A 128 8.52 -10.14 1.35
N HIS A 129 7.41 -9.78 2.00
CA HIS A 129 7.40 -9.44 3.42
C HIS A 129 7.36 -10.68 4.29
N GLU A 130 7.93 -10.57 5.50
CA GLU A 130 7.96 -11.68 6.46
C GLU A 130 6.56 -12.06 6.94
N VAL A 131 6.24 -13.35 6.91
CA VAL A 131 4.96 -13.91 7.37
C VAL A 131 4.74 -13.65 8.87
N THR A 132 5.83 -13.59 9.63
CA THR A 132 5.81 -13.35 11.09
C THR A 132 5.61 -11.90 11.48
N ASP A 133 5.73 -10.95 10.52
CA ASP A 133 5.49 -9.54 10.80
C ASP A 133 3.98 -9.26 10.98
N GLU A 134 3.54 -9.32 12.24
CA GLU A 134 2.14 -9.08 12.57
C GLU A 134 1.64 -7.69 12.18
N LEU A 135 2.49 -6.66 12.29
CA LEU A 135 2.12 -5.31 11.91
C LEU A 135 1.83 -5.25 10.40
N CYS A 136 2.74 -5.82 9.60
CA CYS A 136 2.56 -5.90 8.16
C CYS A 136 1.29 -6.66 7.79
N ARG A 137 1.07 -7.83 8.37
CA ARG A 137 -0.08 -8.70 8.07
C ARG A 137 -1.42 -8.09 8.47
N LYS A 138 -1.49 -7.47 9.65
CA LYS A 138 -2.76 -6.94 10.19
C LYS A 138 -3.10 -5.56 9.65
N TRP A 139 -2.09 -4.69 9.49
CA TRP A 139 -2.32 -3.28 9.20
C TRP A 139 -1.97 -2.88 7.76
N CYS A 140 -0.93 -3.49 7.18
CA CYS A 140 -0.46 -3.11 5.84
C CYS A 140 -0.84 -4.11 4.75
N ASN A 141 -1.69 -5.09 5.03
CA ASN A 141 -2.16 -6.07 4.06
C ASN A 141 -2.94 -5.38 2.93
N PRO A 142 -2.52 -5.53 1.65
CA PRO A 142 -3.20 -4.92 0.51
C PRO A 142 -4.51 -5.61 0.13
N ALA A 143 -4.82 -6.77 0.74
CA ALA A 143 -5.95 -7.58 0.37
C ALA A 143 -6.63 -8.31 1.56
N PRO A 144 -6.97 -7.60 2.66
CA PRO A 144 -7.62 -8.24 3.79
C PRO A 144 -9.05 -8.65 3.43
N THR A 145 -9.40 -9.91 3.74
CA THR A 145 -10.72 -10.48 3.47
C THR A 145 -11.67 -10.44 4.66
N ASN A 146 -11.19 -9.94 5.80
CA ASN A 146 -11.95 -9.86 7.05
C ASN A 146 -12.83 -8.58 7.18
N GLY A 147 -12.95 -7.78 6.13
CA GLY A 147 -13.70 -6.53 6.13
C GLY A 147 -13.03 -5.36 6.84
N SER A 148 -11.77 -5.49 7.27
CA SER A 148 -11.04 -4.41 7.96
C SER A 148 -10.65 -3.25 7.04
N ALA A 149 -10.70 -3.44 5.73
CA ALA A 149 -10.36 -2.43 4.73
C ALA A 149 -11.48 -2.31 3.67
N PRO A 150 -12.60 -1.65 4.01
CA PRO A 150 -13.66 -1.39 3.05
C PRO A 150 -13.12 -0.53 1.90
N ASN A 151 -13.65 -0.71 0.70
CA ASN A 151 -13.20 -0.06 -0.54
C ASN A 151 -11.80 -0.50 -1.07
N LEU A 152 -11.08 -1.35 -0.36
CA LEU A 152 -9.83 -1.95 -0.84
C LEU A 152 -10.08 -3.31 -1.50
N VAL A 153 -10.90 -4.13 -0.83
CA VAL A 153 -11.38 -5.43 -1.35
C VAL A 153 -12.89 -5.42 -1.43
N VAL A 154 -13.40 -5.82 -2.58
CA VAL A 154 -14.82 -5.82 -2.89
C VAL A 154 -15.31 -7.21 -3.26
N VAL A 155 -16.59 -7.49 -3.02
CA VAL A 155 -17.25 -8.67 -3.57
C VAL A 155 -17.83 -8.32 -4.93
N ALA A 156 -17.39 -9.03 -5.96
CA ALA A 156 -17.93 -8.96 -7.30
C ALA A 156 -18.63 -10.28 -7.64
N HIS A 157 -19.40 -10.30 -8.72
CA HIS A 157 -20.09 -11.50 -9.19
C HIS A 157 -19.66 -11.80 -10.62
N ASP A 158 -19.43 -13.06 -10.93
CA ASP A 158 -19.17 -13.52 -12.29
C ASP A 158 -20.45 -13.50 -13.16
N LYS A 159 -20.31 -13.87 -14.43
CA LYS A 159 -21.44 -13.93 -15.37
C LYS A 159 -22.55 -14.94 -14.96
N LYS A 160 -22.24 -15.85 -14.04
CA LYS A 160 -23.17 -16.85 -13.49
C LYS A 160 -23.74 -16.44 -12.14
N GLY A 161 -23.42 -15.23 -11.66
CA GLY A 161 -23.85 -14.72 -10.35
C GLY A 161 -23.04 -15.26 -9.17
N LYS A 162 -21.93 -15.97 -9.38
CA LYS A 162 -21.12 -16.52 -8.31
C LYS A 162 -20.23 -15.41 -7.73
N PRO A 163 -20.23 -15.19 -6.39
CA PRO A 163 -19.42 -14.16 -5.77
C PRO A 163 -17.93 -14.52 -5.75
N TYR A 164 -17.07 -13.52 -5.89
CA TYR A 164 -15.62 -13.63 -5.72
C TYR A 164 -15.01 -12.32 -5.19
N TYR A 165 -13.84 -12.39 -4.58
CA TYR A 165 -13.11 -11.20 -4.17
C TYR A 165 -12.43 -10.52 -5.36
N LYS A 166 -12.46 -9.22 -5.34
CA LYS A 166 -11.77 -8.38 -6.31
C LYS A 166 -11.15 -7.18 -5.58
N ARG A 167 -9.95 -6.74 -6.01
CA ARG A 167 -9.43 -5.44 -5.57
C ARG A 167 -10.23 -4.31 -6.19
N ALA A 168 -10.50 -3.27 -5.41
CA ALA A 168 -11.27 -2.11 -5.86
C ALA A 168 -10.47 -1.25 -6.83
N PHE A 169 -9.14 -1.22 -6.68
CA PHE A 169 -8.21 -0.46 -7.53
C PHE A 169 -6.86 -1.17 -7.65
N ASN A 170 -6.05 -0.74 -8.60
CA ASN A 170 -4.71 -1.26 -8.78
C ASN A 170 -3.76 -0.65 -7.74
N THR A 171 -3.10 -1.50 -6.94
CA THR A 171 -2.11 -1.10 -5.95
C THR A 171 -0.68 -1.15 -6.51
N GLN A 172 -0.49 -1.45 -7.79
CA GLN A 172 0.80 -1.59 -8.47
C GLN A 172 1.13 -0.41 -9.40
N VAL A 173 0.49 0.74 -9.21
CA VAL A 173 0.55 1.86 -10.17
C VAL A 173 1.86 2.65 -10.12
N CYS A 174 2.83 2.26 -9.36
CA CYS A 174 4.05 3.06 -9.23
C CYS A 174 5.29 2.21 -9.21
N PHE A 175 5.88 1.97 -10.36
CA PHE A 175 7.30 1.58 -10.39
C PHE A 175 7.90 1.96 -11.73
N PHE A 176 8.64 3.04 -11.74
CA PHE A 176 9.73 3.28 -12.68
C PHE A 176 10.86 4.01 -11.94
#